data_eac1b85e0a677d788596553563d5495f
#
_entry.id   eac1b85e0a677d788596553563d5495f
#
_cell.length_a   1.000
_cell.length_b   1.000
_cell.length_c   1.000
_cell.angle_alpha   90.00
_cell.angle_beta   90.00
_cell.angle_gamma   90.00
#
_symmetry.space_group_name_H-M   'P 1'
#
loop_
_entity.id
_entity.type
_entity.pdbx_description
1 polymer ?
#
loop_
_entity_poly.entity_id
_entity_poly.type
_entity_poly.pdbx_seq_one_letter_code
_entity_poly.pdbx_strand_id
1 'polypeptide(L)'
;IFSEQIDHIEIPAPNEMIFYFKDGRIVPHHWESTMRKDCWTDERRAAKGRYVQEHQLGPNTSCFTSRIRCDSCGENYRRQRSRHKDGSFDSVWRCASGGKCQSPSIKEDALKNLCADAMGLEEFSETVFREQIVCIHITAPYQLSIRFFDGHTFETAWENKRKMPRHTEERKQHMREVMIQRWREKRDRKSTRL
;
A
#
# COMPACT_ATOMS: atom_id res chain seq x y z
N ILE A 1 1.92 -40.85 -14.59
CA ILE A 1 0.83 -40.97 -15.59
C ILE A 1 1.01 -39.96 -16.73
N PHE A 2 1.33 -38.67 -16.49
CA PHE A 2 1.52 -37.68 -17.57
C PHE A 2 2.72 -37.98 -18.48
N SER A 3 3.84 -38.35 -17.93
CA SER A 3 5.09 -38.62 -18.67
C SER A 3 5.04 -39.91 -19.53
N GLU A 4 4.04 -40.76 -19.36
CA GLU A 4 3.90 -42.00 -20.10
C GLU A 4 3.17 -41.83 -21.43
N GLN A 5 2.27 -40.84 -21.53
CA GLN A 5 1.40 -40.64 -22.67
C GLN A 5 1.76 -39.42 -23.53
N ILE A 6 2.33 -38.38 -22.92
CA ILE A 6 2.71 -37.15 -23.62
C ILE A 6 4.17 -37.22 -24.04
N ASP A 7 4.43 -36.92 -25.31
CA ASP A 7 5.78 -36.79 -25.85
C ASP A 7 6.38 -35.45 -25.51
N HIS A 8 5.75 -34.36 -25.96
CA HIS A 8 6.14 -33.00 -25.64
C HIS A 8 4.95 -32.03 -25.71
N ILE A 9 5.16 -30.80 -25.24
CA ILE A 9 4.17 -29.71 -25.23
C ILE A 9 4.81 -28.49 -25.88
N GLU A 10 4.13 -27.89 -26.84
CA GLU A 10 4.53 -26.62 -27.43
C GLU A 10 3.61 -25.48 -26.96
N ILE A 11 4.17 -24.28 -26.83
CA ILE A 11 3.43 -23.06 -26.51
C ILE A 11 3.68 -22.05 -27.62
N PRO A 12 2.93 -22.14 -28.75
CA PRO A 12 3.17 -21.32 -29.94
C PRO A 12 2.80 -19.87 -29.76
N ALA A 13 1.83 -19.57 -28.90
CA ALA A 13 1.37 -18.22 -28.62
C ALA A 13 0.87 -18.08 -27.17
N PRO A 14 0.71 -16.85 -26.65
CA PRO A 14 0.07 -16.63 -25.34
C PRO A 14 -1.33 -17.26 -25.32
N ASN A 15 -1.62 -18.03 -24.28
CA ASN A 15 -2.87 -18.77 -24.06
C ASN A 15 -3.14 -19.94 -25.02
N GLU A 16 -2.14 -20.39 -25.74
CA GLU A 16 -2.22 -21.57 -26.61
C GLU A 16 -1.21 -22.61 -26.18
N MET A 17 -1.63 -23.86 -26.16
CA MET A 17 -0.79 -25.01 -25.82
C MET A 17 -1.16 -26.17 -26.73
N ILE A 18 -0.16 -26.85 -27.28
CA ILE A 18 -0.37 -28.01 -28.14
C ILE A 18 0.28 -29.22 -27.46
N PHE A 19 -0.52 -30.23 -27.18
CA PHE A 19 -0.06 -31.47 -26.61
C PHE A 19 0.23 -32.47 -27.74
N TYR A 20 1.44 -32.96 -27.80
CA TYR A 20 1.86 -34.05 -28.69
C TYR A 20 1.92 -35.37 -27.89
N PHE A 21 1.12 -36.31 -28.25
CA PHE A 21 1.07 -37.61 -27.59
C PHE A 21 1.95 -38.63 -28.31
N LYS A 22 2.49 -39.59 -27.58
CA LYS A 22 3.34 -40.65 -28.12
C LYS A 22 2.61 -41.60 -29.11
N ASP A 23 1.29 -41.62 -29.06
CA ASP A 23 0.42 -42.33 -29.99
C ASP A 23 0.14 -41.57 -31.30
N GLY A 24 0.76 -40.38 -31.47
CA GLY A 24 0.63 -39.54 -32.65
C GLY A 24 -0.55 -38.58 -32.63
N ARG A 25 -1.36 -38.54 -31.57
CA ARG A 25 -2.43 -37.54 -31.44
C ARG A 25 -1.84 -36.19 -31.14
N ILE A 26 -2.42 -35.14 -31.72
CA ILE A 26 -2.10 -33.73 -31.47
C ILE A 26 -3.37 -33.07 -30.97
N VAL A 27 -3.31 -32.50 -29.80
CA VAL A 27 -4.47 -31.82 -29.16
C VAL A 27 -4.13 -30.37 -28.88
N PRO A 28 -4.65 -29.42 -29.66
CA PRO A 28 -4.55 -28.01 -29.33
C PRO A 28 -5.46 -27.67 -28.16
N HIS A 29 -4.97 -26.84 -27.23
CA HIS A 29 -5.72 -26.35 -26.11
C HIS A 29 -5.55 -24.84 -26.03
N HIS A 30 -6.66 -24.15 -26.04
CA HIS A 30 -6.70 -22.70 -25.82
C HIS A 30 -7.35 -22.42 -24.47
N TRP A 31 -6.76 -21.51 -23.69
CA TRP A 31 -7.36 -21.07 -22.44
C TRP A 31 -7.48 -19.55 -22.41
N GLU A 32 -8.53 -19.06 -21.83
CA GLU A 32 -8.64 -17.65 -21.53
C GLU A 32 -7.86 -17.37 -20.25
N SER A 33 -6.83 -16.51 -20.35
CA SER A 33 -6.09 -16.07 -19.19
C SER A 33 -6.95 -15.15 -18.36
N THR A 34 -7.58 -15.70 -17.34
CA THR A 34 -8.27 -14.90 -16.31
C THR A 34 -7.30 -14.20 -15.35
N MET A 35 -6.03 -14.03 -15.78
CA MET A 35 -4.96 -13.55 -14.92
C MET A 35 -5.09 -12.08 -14.56
N ARG A 36 -5.32 -11.88 -13.30
CA ARG A 36 -5.00 -10.76 -12.41
C ARG A 36 -5.73 -9.42 -12.56
N LYS A 37 -6.08 -8.91 -13.73
CA LYS A 37 -6.74 -7.59 -13.82
C LYS A 37 -8.25 -7.70 -13.62
N ASP A 38 -8.88 -8.69 -14.24
CA ASP A 38 -10.34 -8.82 -14.24
C ASP A 38 -10.87 -9.70 -13.09
N CYS A 39 -10.02 -10.53 -12.48
CA CYS A 39 -10.40 -11.40 -11.36
C CYS A 39 -10.28 -10.74 -9.97
N TRP A 40 -9.67 -9.57 -9.88
CA TRP A 40 -9.39 -8.91 -8.62
C TRP A 40 -10.45 -7.84 -8.32
N THR A 41 -11.70 -8.27 -8.17
CA THR A 41 -12.77 -7.37 -7.71
C THR A 41 -12.48 -6.88 -6.29
N ASP A 42 -13.11 -5.78 -5.89
CA ASP A 42 -12.94 -5.21 -4.56
C ASP A 42 -13.41 -6.18 -3.47
N GLU A 43 -14.45 -6.98 -3.73
CA GLU A 43 -14.95 -8.02 -2.83
C GLU A 43 -13.90 -9.12 -2.61
N ARG A 44 -13.21 -9.57 -3.67
CA ARG A 44 -12.11 -10.55 -3.56
C ARG A 44 -10.91 -9.99 -2.82
N ARG A 45 -10.60 -8.68 -3.01
CA ARG A 45 -9.54 -8.00 -2.24
C ARG A 45 -9.89 -7.94 -0.76
N ALA A 46 -11.13 -7.57 -0.44
CA ALA A 46 -11.61 -7.54 0.93
C ALA A 46 -11.59 -8.93 1.58
N ALA A 47 -12.03 -9.97 0.86
CA ALA A 47 -11.99 -11.34 1.33
C ALA A 47 -10.55 -11.81 1.61
N LYS A 48 -9.61 -11.52 0.70
CA LYS A 48 -8.19 -11.83 0.94
C LYS A 48 -7.62 -11.04 2.11
N GLY A 49 -7.98 -9.77 2.25
CA GLY A 49 -7.58 -8.95 3.40
C GLY A 49 -8.04 -9.57 4.72
N ARG A 50 -9.30 -10.01 4.81
CA ARG A 50 -9.84 -10.73 5.97
C ARG A 50 -9.04 -12.02 6.25
N TYR A 51 -8.84 -12.85 5.24
CA TYR A 51 -8.07 -14.09 5.38
C TYR A 51 -6.66 -13.85 5.93
N VAL A 52 -5.92 -12.87 5.38
CA VAL A 52 -4.57 -12.52 5.85
C VAL A 52 -4.56 -12.06 7.30
N GLN A 53 -5.60 -11.37 7.73
CA GLN A 53 -5.75 -10.89 9.12
C GLN A 53 -6.13 -11.99 10.10
N GLU A 54 -7.11 -12.82 9.74
CA GLU A 54 -7.56 -13.96 10.56
C GLU A 54 -6.41 -14.94 10.84
N HIS A 55 -5.52 -15.12 9.85
CA HIS A 55 -4.37 -16.01 9.96
C HIS A 55 -3.08 -15.30 10.42
N GLN A 56 -3.16 -14.04 10.83
CA GLN A 56 -2.02 -13.22 11.30
C GLN A 56 -0.76 -13.32 10.41
N LEU A 57 -0.95 -13.34 9.11
CA LEU A 57 0.10 -13.53 8.11
C LEU A 57 1.00 -12.28 7.99
N GLY A 58 1.94 -12.13 8.93
CA GLY A 58 3.03 -11.17 8.88
C GLY A 58 2.86 -9.92 9.74
N PRO A 59 3.98 -9.27 10.12
CA PRO A 59 4.02 -8.16 11.08
C PRO A 59 3.43 -6.85 10.55
N ASN A 60 3.18 -6.77 9.24
CA ASN A 60 2.62 -5.58 8.59
C ASN A 60 1.13 -5.70 8.26
N THR A 61 0.47 -6.76 8.75
CA THR A 61 -0.96 -6.98 8.53
C THR A 61 -1.79 -5.98 9.33
N SER A 62 -2.83 -5.42 8.72
CA SER A 62 -3.77 -4.46 9.30
C SER A 62 -5.13 -4.64 8.62
N CYS A 63 -6.22 -4.18 9.25
CA CYS A 63 -7.56 -4.20 8.65
C CYS A 63 -7.63 -3.52 7.27
N PHE A 64 -6.73 -2.60 7.02
CA PHE A 64 -6.60 -1.91 5.74
C PHE A 64 -5.83 -2.68 4.66
N THR A 65 -5.20 -3.79 5.01
CA THR A 65 -4.40 -4.58 4.05
C THR A 65 -5.25 -5.04 2.87
N SER A 66 -4.81 -4.75 1.65
CA SER A 66 -5.50 -5.04 0.38
C SER A 66 -6.84 -4.31 0.18
N ARG A 67 -7.23 -3.39 1.07
CA ARG A 67 -8.47 -2.63 0.98
C ARG A 67 -8.31 -1.18 0.50
N ILE A 68 -7.09 -0.68 0.37
CA ILE A 68 -6.84 0.68 -0.11
C ILE A 68 -6.28 0.60 -1.53
N ARG A 69 -6.96 1.25 -2.46
CA ARG A 69 -6.62 1.29 -3.89
C ARG A 69 -6.31 2.70 -4.34
N CYS A 70 -5.32 2.82 -5.21
CA CYS A 70 -5.00 4.07 -5.91
C CYS A 70 -5.73 4.12 -7.25
N ASP A 71 -6.62 5.07 -7.46
CA ASP A 71 -7.34 5.20 -8.73
C ASP A 71 -6.46 5.77 -9.84
N SER A 72 -5.38 6.50 -9.49
CA SER A 72 -4.44 7.05 -10.48
C SER A 72 -3.63 5.97 -11.22
N CYS A 73 -3.31 4.83 -10.58
CA CYS A 73 -2.47 3.78 -11.18
C CYS A 73 -3.02 2.36 -10.99
N GLY A 74 -4.13 2.18 -10.30
CA GLY A 74 -4.76 0.90 -10.04
C GLY A 74 -4.07 0.00 -9.02
N GLU A 75 -2.92 0.40 -8.47
CA GLU A 75 -2.18 -0.38 -7.49
C GLU A 75 -2.75 -0.22 -6.07
N ASN A 76 -2.50 -1.24 -5.24
CA ASN A 76 -2.87 -1.16 -3.81
C ASN A 76 -1.89 -0.28 -3.03
N TYR A 77 -2.36 0.26 -1.92
CA TYR A 77 -1.50 0.88 -0.94
C TYR A 77 -0.85 -0.18 -0.05
N ARG A 78 0.39 0.05 0.33
CA ARG A 78 1.17 -0.79 1.24
C ARG A 78 1.47 -0.05 2.54
N ARG A 79 1.39 -0.77 3.65
CA ARG A 79 1.75 -0.27 4.96
C ARG A 79 3.26 -0.20 5.08
N GLN A 80 3.77 0.96 5.49
CA GLN A 80 5.17 1.17 5.88
C GLN A 80 5.20 1.56 7.35
N ARG A 81 5.99 0.82 8.13
CA ARG A 81 6.22 1.11 9.55
C ARG A 81 7.61 1.69 9.71
N SER A 82 7.71 2.80 10.44
CA SER A 82 8.98 3.43 10.81
C SER A 82 9.10 3.42 12.32
N ARG A 83 10.22 2.87 12.82
CA ARG A 83 10.52 2.88 14.25
C ARG A 83 11.18 4.19 14.64
N HIS A 84 10.68 4.84 15.68
CA HIS A 84 11.30 6.01 16.30
C HIS A 84 12.39 5.62 17.29
N LYS A 85 13.20 6.60 17.69
CA LYS A 85 14.28 6.40 18.68
C LYS A 85 13.76 6.04 20.08
N ASP A 86 12.56 6.46 20.40
CA ASP A 86 11.83 6.15 21.65
C ASP A 86 11.18 4.74 21.65
N GLY A 87 11.33 4.00 20.54
CA GLY A 87 10.75 2.67 20.38
C GLY A 87 9.34 2.64 19.82
N SER A 88 8.67 3.80 19.69
CA SER A 88 7.35 3.91 19.06
C SER A 88 7.40 3.65 17.55
N PHE A 89 6.23 3.39 16.95
CA PHE A 89 6.13 3.15 15.51
C PHE A 89 5.13 4.09 14.86
N ASP A 90 5.54 4.76 13.79
CA ASP A 90 4.64 5.39 12.85
C ASP A 90 4.27 4.41 11.73
N SER A 91 3.00 4.34 11.40
CA SER A 91 2.49 3.58 10.27
C SER A 91 1.92 4.52 9.22
N VAL A 92 2.38 4.36 7.98
CA VAL A 92 1.98 5.18 6.83
C VAL A 92 1.62 4.28 5.68
N TRP A 93 0.52 4.59 5.01
CA TRP A 93 0.09 3.90 3.81
C TRP A 93 0.56 4.66 2.56
N ARG A 94 1.17 3.94 1.62
CA ARG A 94 1.69 4.48 0.36
C ARG A 94 1.33 3.60 -0.82
N CYS A 95 1.14 4.21 -1.98
CA CYS A 95 0.92 3.50 -3.22
C CYS A 95 2.09 2.54 -3.52
N ALA A 96 1.77 1.31 -3.94
CA ALA A 96 2.74 0.25 -4.19
C ALA A 96 3.56 0.44 -5.48
N SER A 97 3.21 1.41 -6.33
CA SER A 97 3.88 1.70 -7.61
C SER A 97 5.33 2.21 -7.49
N GLY A 98 5.84 2.34 -6.26
CA GLY A 98 7.27 2.62 -6.02
C GLY A 98 7.77 3.97 -6.51
N GLY A 99 6.95 5.02 -6.43
CA GLY A 99 7.31 6.38 -6.84
C GLY A 99 6.96 6.73 -8.29
N LYS A 100 6.48 5.78 -9.09
CA LYS A 100 5.93 6.04 -10.43
C LYS A 100 4.58 6.76 -10.36
N CYS A 101 3.87 6.63 -9.25
CA CYS A 101 2.62 7.30 -8.95
C CYS A 101 2.84 8.42 -7.94
N GLN A 102 2.30 9.60 -8.20
CA GLN A 102 2.40 10.76 -7.29
C GLN A 102 1.29 10.80 -6.24
N SER A 103 0.53 9.73 -6.08
CA SER A 103 -0.52 9.64 -5.06
C SER A 103 0.06 9.86 -3.65
N PRO A 104 -0.57 10.73 -2.85
CA PRO A 104 -0.07 11.08 -1.52
C PRO A 104 -0.14 9.89 -0.57
N SER A 105 0.79 9.85 0.37
CA SER A 105 0.73 8.92 1.50
C SER A 105 -0.24 9.41 2.56
N ILE A 106 -0.88 8.48 3.28
CA ILE A 106 -1.76 8.77 4.41
C ILE A 106 -1.25 8.08 5.67
N LYS A 107 -1.25 8.78 6.79
CA LYS A 107 -0.94 8.19 8.11
C LYS A 107 -2.08 7.27 8.53
N GLU A 108 -1.73 6.15 9.18
CA GLU A 108 -2.71 5.17 9.64
C GLU A 108 -3.73 5.77 10.62
N ASP A 109 -3.27 6.66 11.53
CA ASP A 109 -4.17 7.30 12.49
C ASP A 109 -5.17 8.25 11.79
N ALA A 110 -4.70 9.02 10.79
CA ALA A 110 -5.60 9.85 10.00
C ALA A 110 -6.62 9.00 9.22
N LEU A 111 -6.19 7.88 8.67
CA LEU A 111 -7.09 6.95 7.97
C LEU A 111 -8.11 6.33 8.91
N LYS A 112 -7.71 5.95 10.13
CA LYS A 112 -8.62 5.43 11.16
C LYS A 112 -9.69 6.46 11.53
N ASN A 113 -9.30 7.72 11.75
CA ASN A 113 -10.24 8.77 12.08
C ASN A 113 -11.26 9.01 10.95
N LEU A 114 -10.80 9.08 9.69
CA LEU A 114 -11.69 9.23 8.54
C LEU A 114 -12.67 8.05 8.39
N CYS A 115 -12.21 6.83 8.69
CA CYS A 115 -13.10 5.67 8.67
C CYS A 115 -14.08 5.69 9.86
N ALA A 116 -13.68 6.15 11.05
CA ALA A 116 -14.58 6.31 12.18
C ALA A 116 -15.68 7.34 11.86
N ASP A 117 -15.29 8.49 11.31
CA ASP A 117 -16.24 9.53 10.87
C ASP A 117 -17.23 8.97 9.84
N ALA A 118 -16.74 8.21 8.84
CA ALA A 118 -17.58 7.60 7.81
C ALA A 118 -18.58 6.57 8.38
N MET A 119 -18.18 5.85 9.44
CA MET A 119 -19.03 4.86 10.13
C MET A 119 -19.93 5.50 11.22
N GLY A 120 -19.80 6.81 11.49
CA GLY A 120 -20.53 7.50 12.57
C GLY A 120 -20.07 7.11 13.97
N LEU A 121 -18.80 6.72 14.15
CA LEU A 121 -18.21 6.28 15.40
C LEU A 121 -17.31 7.38 16.00
N GLU A 122 -17.30 7.51 17.32
CA GLU A 122 -16.36 8.40 18.03
C GLU A 122 -14.91 7.90 17.94
N GLU A 123 -14.73 6.57 18.00
CA GLU A 123 -13.43 5.91 17.88
C GLU A 123 -13.45 4.80 16.81
N PHE A 124 -12.31 4.59 16.17
CA PHE A 124 -12.16 3.55 15.15
C PHE A 124 -12.30 2.14 15.73
N SER A 125 -13.25 1.37 15.23
CA SER A 125 -13.42 -0.04 15.53
C SER A 125 -13.04 -0.91 14.34
N GLU A 126 -12.03 -1.78 14.53
CA GLU A 126 -11.57 -2.69 13.47
C GLU A 126 -12.64 -3.72 13.09
N THR A 127 -13.44 -4.17 14.05
CA THR A 127 -14.54 -5.12 13.82
C THR A 127 -15.60 -4.51 12.93
N VAL A 128 -16.10 -3.32 13.31
CA VAL A 128 -17.11 -2.59 12.53
C VAL A 128 -16.60 -2.24 11.13
N PHE A 129 -15.32 -1.82 11.03
CA PHE A 129 -14.67 -1.56 9.75
C PHE A 129 -14.71 -2.79 8.83
N ARG A 130 -14.41 -3.97 9.36
CA ARG A 130 -14.40 -5.21 8.58
C ARG A 130 -15.80 -5.61 8.10
N GLU A 131 -16.81 -5.33 8.90
CA GLU A 131 -18.22 -5.67 8.62
C GLU A 131 -18.86 -4.69 7.64
N GLN A 132 -18.51 -3.41 7.69
CA GLN A 132 -19.17 -2.38 6.92
C GLN A 132 -18.44 -1.93 5.66
N ILE A 133 -17.10 -1.88 5.68
CA ILE A 133 -16.30 -1.28 4.58
C ILE A 133 -15.73 -2.35 3.66
N VAL A 134 -16.02 -2.23 2.38
CA VAL A 134 -15.47 -3.07 1.30
C VAL A 134 -14.06 -2.62 0.94
N CYS A 135 -13.91 -1.36 0.56
CA CYS A 135 -12.66 -0.80 0.07
C CYS A 135 -12.61 0.72 0.23
N ILE A 136 -11.39 1.24 0.13
CA ILE A 136 -11.08 2.67 0.14
C ILE A 136 -10.35 2.99 -1.16
N HIS A 137 -10.84 3.96 -1.90
CA HIS A 137 -10.25 4.47 -3.13
C HIS A 137 -9.59 5.82 -2.88
N ILE A 138 -8.34 5.98 -3.28
CA ILE A 138 -7.69 7.28 -3.33
C ILE A 138 -7.95 7.86 -4.72
N THR A 139 -8.97 8.73 -4.81
CA THR A 139 -9.53 9.23 -6.07
C THR A 139 -8.73 10.40 -6.65
N ALA A 140 -8.24 11.29 -5.78
CA ALA A 140 -7.45 12.45 -6.16
C ALA A 140 -6.41 12.77 -5.04
N PRO A 141 -5.47 13.68 -5.26
CA PRO A 141 -4.55 14.10 -4.22
C PRO A 141 -5.32 14.59 -2.97
N TYR A 142 -5.10 13.89 -1.85
CA TYR A 142 -5.73 14.17 -0.56
C TYR A 142 -7.25 13.95 -0.50
N GLN A 143 -7.82 13.19 -1.44
CA GLN A 143 -9.21 12.79 -1.44
C GLN A 143 -9.34 11.28 -1.46
N LEU A 144 -10.32 10.76 -0.74
CA LEU A 144 -10.63 9.35 -0.71
C LEU A 144 -12.14 9.11 -0.72
N SER A 145 -12.51 7.95 -1.24
CA SER A 145 -13.87 7.45 -1.32
C SER A 145 -13.92 6.11 -0.60
N ILE A 146 -14.77 5.98 0.39
CA ILE A 146 -14.99 4.77 1.19
C ILE A 146 -16.25 4.09 0.68
N ARG A 147 -16.15 2.85 0.21
CA ARG A 147 -17.28 2.06 -0.26
C ARG A 147 -17.70 1.05 0.79
N PHE A 148 -18.97 1.03 1.11
CA PHE A 148 -19.60 0.16 2.08
C PHE A 148 -20.21 -1.09 1.42
N PHE A 149 -20.47 -2.13 2.22
CA PHE A 149 -21.10 -3.38 1.73
C PHE A 149 -22.54 -3.21 1.30
N ASP A 150 -23.25 -2.22 1.82
CA ASP A 150 -24.62 -1.87 1.41
C ASP A 150 -24.70 -1.08 0.09
N GLY A 151 -23.52 -0.76 -0.48
CA GLY A 151 -23.37 -0.10 -1.76
C GLY A 151 -23.25 1.42 -1.69
N HIS A 152 -23.46 2.05 -0.52
CA HIS A 152 -23.25 3.48 -0.40
C HIS A 152 -21.76 3.84 -0.39
N THR A 153 -21.45 5.09 -0.72
CA THR A 153 -20.10 5.61 -0.82
C THR A 153 -19.99 6.91 -0.04
N PHE A 154 -18.97 7.04 0.78
CA PHE A 154 -18.64 8.23 1.54
C PHE A 154 -17.36 8.86 1.01
N GLU A 155 -17.43 10.12 0.57
CA GLU A 155 -16.29 10.87 0.07
C GLU A 155 -15.78 11.85 1.12
N THR A 156 -14.47 11.88 1.31
CA THR A 156 -13.83 12.77 2.27
C THR A 156 -12.42 13.14 1.81
N ALA A 157 -11.82 14.10 2.51
CA ALA A 157 -10.47 14.56 2.23
C ALA A 157 -9.64 14.58 3.52
N TRP A 158 -8.32 14.48 3.37
CA TRP A 158 -7.40 14.63 4.48
C TRP A 158 -6.34 15.68 4.20
N GLU A 159 -5.85 16.31 5.24
CA GLU A 159 -4.72 17.22 5.15
C GLU A 159 -3.43 16.50 5.54
N ASN A 160 -2.43 16.59 4.70
CA ASN A 160 -1.10 16.16 5.08
C ASN A 160 -0.36 17.35 5.72
N LYS A 161 -0.49 17.51 7.03
CA LYS A 161 0.30 18.49 7.79
C LYS A 161 1.77 18.09 7.73
N ARG A 162 2.41 18.27 6.56
CA ARG A 162 3.86 18.17 6.47
C ARG A 162 4.45 19.25 7.37
N LYS A 163 5.19 18.84 8.39
CA LYS A 163 6.18 19.74 9.01
C LYS A 163 6.97 20.35 7.86
N MET A 164 7.22 21.67 7.92
CA MET A 164 7.87 22.49 6.88
C MET A 164 8.85 21.72 5.98
N PRO A 165 8.85 21.97 4.67
CA PRO A 165 9.73 21.28 3.74
C PRO A 165 11.17 21.33 4.27
N ARG A 166 11.87 20.19 4.25
CA ARG A 166 13.24 20.05 4.77
C ARG A 166 14.26 21.00 4.10
N HIS A 167 13.86 21.71 3.05
CA HIS A 167 14.71 22.50 2.17
C HIS A 167 14.25 23.95 1.95
N THR A 168 13.51 24.57 2.90
CA THR A 168 13.32 26.03 2.83
C THR A 168 14.67 26.71 3.02
N GLU A 169 14.92 27.79 2.30
CA GLU A 169 16.16 28.57 2.43
C GLU A 169 16.37 29.07 3.87
N GLU A 170 15.31 29.45 4.56
CA GLU A 170 15.34 29.80 5.99
C GLU A 170 15.89 28.67 6.87
N ARG A 171 15.48 27.42 6.62
CA ARG A 171 15.99 26.28 7.38
C ARG A 171 17.43 25.96 7.04
N LYS A 172 17.83 26.10 5.77
CA LYS A 172 19.23 25.96 5.37
C LYS A 172 20.10 27.03 6.04
N GLN A 173 19.59 28.25 6.12
CA GLN A 173 20.29 29.36 6.75
C GLN A 173 20.43 29.12 8.26
N HIS A 174 19.36 28.76 8.95
CA HIS A 174 19.39 28.38 10.36
C HIS A 174 20.35 27.21 10.63
N MET A 175 20.35 26.16 9.80
CA MET A 175 21.28 25.05 9.93
C MET A 175 22.75 25.49 9.74
N ARG A 176 23.04 26.41 8.81
CA ARG A 176 24.38 27.00 8.63
C ARG A 176 24.82 27.77 9.88
N GLU A 177 23.96 28.59 10.44
CA GLU A 177 24.23 29.37 11.65
C GLU A 177 24.54 28.46 12.85
N VAL A 178 23.72 27.43 13.08
CA VAL A 178 23.93 26.44 14.14
C VAL A 178 25.25 25.69 13.95
N MET A 179 25.60 25.34 12.73
CA MET A 179 26.88 24.67 12.41
C MET A 179 28.06 25.60 12.69
N ILE A 180 27.99 26.86 12.28
CA ILE A 180 29.04 27.87 12.52
C ILE A 180 29.24 28.08 14.02
N GLN A 181 28.14 28.18 14.80
CA GLN A 181 28.22 28.36 16.23
C GLN A 181 28.86 27.16 16.94
N ARG A 182 28.51 25.92 16.56
CA ARG A 182 29.15 24.70 17.05
C ARG A 182 30.64 24.63 16.72
N TRP A 183 31.03 25.11 15.55
CA TRP A 183 32.43 25.17 15.14
C TRP A 183 33.22 26.17 15.98
N ARG A 184 32.63 27.35 16.30
CA ARG A 184 33.25 28.36 17.19
C ARG A 184 33.46 27.78 18.59
N GLU A 185 32.43 27.22 19.19
CA GLU A 185 32.50 26.60 20.53
C GLU A 185 33.55 25.46 20.59
N LYS A 186 33.66 24.65 19.53
CA LYS A 186 34.61 23.57 19.47
C LYS A 186 36.06 24.08 19.35
N ARG A 187 36.24 25.18 18.67
CA ARG A 187 37.54 25.86 18.55
C ARG A 187 37.96 26.47 19.88
N ASP A 188 37.06 27.17 20.54
CA ASP A 188 37.33 27.84 21.82
C ASP A 188 37.65 26.81 22.92
N ARG A 189 36.99 25.67 22.97
CA ARG A 189 37.34 24.55 23.87
C ARG A 189 38.71 23.93 23.60
N LYS A 190 39.20 23.99 22.37
CA LYS A 190 40.58 23.54 22.07
C LYS A 190 41.62 24.57 22.50
N SER A 191 41.31 25.86 22.39
CA SER A 191 42.19 26.95 22.78
C SER A 191 42.36 27.07 24.30
N THR A 192 41.40 26.64 25.10
CA THR A 192 41.44 26.68 26.58
C THR A 192 42.17 25.49 27.22
N ARG A 193 42.66 24.53 26.39
CA ARG A 193 43.39 23.34 26.85
C ARG A 193 44.92 23.41 26.63
N LEU A 194 45.44 24.56 26.20
CA LEU A 194 46.85 24.91 26.11
C LEU A 194 47.19 25.94 27.20
#